data_b5e408156b41e3d853bae4f123c9dc9c
#
_entry.id   b5e408156b41e3d853bae4f123c9dc9c
#
_cell.length_a   1.000
_cell.length_b   1.000
_cell.length_c   1.000
_cell.angle_alpha   90.00
_cell.angle_beta   90.00
_cell.angle_gamma   90.00
#
_symmetry.space_group_name_H-M   'P 1'
#
loop_
_entity.id
_entity.type
_entity.pdbx_description
1 polymer ?
#
loop_
_entity_poly.entity_id
_entity_poly.type
_entity_poly.pdbx_seq_one_letter_code
_entity_poly.pdbx_strand_id
1 'polypeptide(L)' 'MKYYSIDFKLSPCNEAFCDVLSGEIAALGFESYEYGEDGIVGYIPCNLFDKNELDNTLAAFPI' A
#
# COMPACT_ATOMS: atom_id res chain seq x y z
N MET A 1 17.10 -11.55 -1.37
CA MET A 1 16.54 -10.18 -1.36
C MET A 1 15.57 -10.02 -0.20
N LYS A 2 15.59 -8.88 0.44
CA LYS A 2 14.71 -8.61 1.58
C LYS A 2 13.53 -7.75 1.15
N TYR A 3 12.38 -8.01 1.77
CA TYR A 3 11.16 -7.26 1.52
C TYR A 3 10.60 -6.74 2.83
N TYR A 4 9.95 -5.59 2.75
CA TYR A 4 9.08 -5.12 3.83
C TYR A 4 7.65 -5.55 3.53
N SER A 5 6.93 -5.93 4.55
CA SER A 5 5.49 -6.09 4.44
C SER A 5 4.84 -4.93 5.16
N ILE A 6 4.01 -4.20 4.45
CA ILE A 6 3.35 -3.00 4.97
C ILE A 6 1.87 -3.29 5.05
N ASP A 7 1.32 -3.14 6.25
CA ASP A 7 -0.09 -3.40 6.51
C ASP A 7 -0.87 -2.10 6.43
N PHE A 8 -1.70 -1.97 5.40
CA PHE A 8 -2.52 -0.77 5.20
C PHE A 8 -3.92 -1.02 5.74
N LYS A 9 -4.31 -0.23 6.72
CA LYS A 9 -5.66 -0.29 7.30
C LYS A 9 -6.54 0.76 6.66
N LEU A 10 -7.72 0.37 6.21
CA LEU A 10 -8.68 1.27 5.58
C LEU A 10 -9.95 1.35 6.39
N SER A 11 -10.49 2.57 6.50
CA SER A 11 -11.76 2.80 7.20
C SER A 11 -12.58 3.84 6.44
N PRO A 12 -13.63 3.43 5.73
CA PRO A 12 -14.12 2.06 5.61
C PRO A 12 -13.24 1.21 4.69
N CYS A 13 -13.20 -0.08 4.97
CA CYS A 13 -12.49 -1.01 4.11
C CYS A 13 -13.48 -1.59 3.10
N ASN A 14 -13.27 -1.31 1.82
CA ASN A 14 -14.08 -1.90 0.76
C ASN A 14 -13.20 -2.10 -0.47
N GLU A 15 -13.72 -2.91 -1.39
CA GLU A 15 -12.96 -3.33 -2.57
C GLU A 15 -12.54 -2.15 -3.43
N ALA A 16 -13.41 -1.16 -3.58
CA ALA A 16 -13.10 0.01 -4.40
C ALA A 16 -11.90 0.79 -3.85
N PHE A 17 -11.87 1.01 -2.54
CA PHE A 17 -10.75 1.71 -1.93
C PHE A 17 -9.48 0.89 -1.98
N CYS A 18 -9.59 -0.44 -1.79
CA CYS A 18 -8.42 -1.31 -1.90
C CYS A 18 -7.84 -1.26 -3.30
N ASP A 19 -8.68 -1.26 -4.32
CA ASP A 19 -8.21 -1.19 -5.70
C ASP A 19 -7.51 0.13 -5.99
N VAL A 20 -8.07 1.24 -5.52
CA VAL A 20 -7.44 2.55 -5.71
C VAL A 20 -6.10 2.60 -4.98
N LEU A 21 -6.06 2.13 -3.74
CA LEU A 21 -4.83 2.15 -2.96
C LEU A 21 -3.75 1.29 -3.61
N SER A 22 -4.11 0.08 -4.06
CA SER A 22 -3.12 -0.80 -4.69
C SER A 22 -2.53 -0.16 -5.94
N GLY A 23 -3.33 0.56 -6.72
CA GLY A 23 -2.83 1.30 -7.87
C GLY A 23 -1.87 2.40 -7.48
N GLU A 24 -2.18 3.14 -6.41
CA GLU A 24 -1.32 4.22 -5.95
C GLU A 24 0.03 3.71 -5.43
N ILE A 25 0.02 2.65 -4.61
CA ILE A 25 1.25 2.15 -4.04
C ILE A 25 2.08 1.33 -5.04
N ALA A 26 1.46 0.82 -6.09
CA ALA A 26 2.20 0.13 -7.14
C ALA A 26 3.26 1.03 -7.76
N ALA A 27 2.96 2.31 -7.88
CA ALA A 27 3.92 3.27 -8.44
C ALA A 27 5.14 3.47 -7.54
N LEU A 28 5.06 3.06 -6.28
CA LEU A 28 6.18 3.19 -5.32
C LEU A 28 7.13 1.99 -5.36
N GLY A 29 6.76 0.93 -6.09
CA GLY A 29 7.59 -0.25 -6.20
C GLY A 29 7.06 -1.49 -5.50
N PHE A 30 5.86 -1.45 -4.96
CA PHE A 30 5.25 -2.63 -4.37
C PHE A 30 5.01 -3.68 -5.45
N GLU A 31 5.39 -4.91 -5.17
CA GLU A 31 5.36 -5.99 -6.17
C GLU A 31 4.17 -6.92 -6.01
N SER A 32 3.64 -7.05 -4.81
CA SER A 32 2.49 -7.91 -4.58
C SER A 32 1.66 -7.41 -3.41
N TYR A 33 0.43 -7.90 -3.33
CA TYR A 33 -0.53 -7.47 -2.32
C TYR A 33 -1.37 -8.65 -1.88
N GLU A 34 -1.81 -8.61 -0.62
CA GLU A 34 -2.81 -9.54 -0.11
C GLU A 34 -3.95 -8.74 0.47
N TYR A 35 -5.17 -9.05 0.04
CA TYR A 35 -6.35 -8.35 0.55
C TYR A 35 -6.79 -9.01 1.85
N GLY A 36 -7.06 -8.17 2.85
CA GLY A 36 -7.52 -8.62 4.16
C GLY A 36 -8.86 -8.02 4.51
N GLU A 37 -9.31 -8.29 5.73
CA GLU A 37 -10.59 -7.78 6.20
C GLU A 37 -10.59 -6.28 6.42
N ASP A 38 -9.47 -5.73 6.86
CA ASP A 38 -9.36 -4.31 7.24
C ASP A 38 -8.58 -3.47 6.24
N GLY A 39 -8.09 -4.09 5.17
CA GLY A 39 -7.28 -3.36 4.21
C GLY A 39 -6.44 -4.30 3.39
N ILE A 40 -5.23 -3.89 3.06
CA ILE A 40 -4.32 -4.72 2.27
C ILE A 40 -2.93 -4.73 2.89
N VAL A 41 -2.20 -5.81 2.61
CA VAL A 41 -0.78 -5.91 2.96
C VAL A 41 0.00 -5.85 1.65
N GLY A 42 0.92 -4.90 1.55
CA GLY A 42 1.77 -4.76 0.38
C GLY A 42 3.18 -5.21 0.66
N TYR A 43 3.85 -5.75 -0.34
CA TYR A 43 5.23 -6.23 -0.22
C TYR A 43 6.11 -5.43 -1.17
N ILE A 44 7.18 -4.85 -0.63
CA ILE A 44 8.09 -4.00 -1.39
C ILE A 44 9.53 -4.37 -1.07
N PRO A 45 10.41 -4.46 -2.09
CA PRO A 45 11.83 -4.68 -1.81
C PRO A 45 12.38 -3.58 -0.93
N CYS A 46 13.20 -3.95 0.06
CA CYS A 46 13.72 -2.98 1.01
C CYS A 46 14.49 -1.84 0.33
N ASN A 47 15.16 -2.12 -0.77
CA ASN A 47 15.95 -1.11 -1.48
C ASN A 47 15.09 -0.12 -2.26
N LEU A 48 13.80 -0.42 -2.44
CA LEU A 48 12.88 0.50 -3.12
C LEU A 48 11.98 1.25 -2.14
N PHE A 49 11.98 0.85 -0.88
CA PHE A 49 11.11 1.45 0.11
C PHE A 49 11.56 2.86 0.45
N ASP A 50 10.65 3.82 0.35
CA ASP A 50 10.89 5.21 0.72
C ASP A 50 9.71 5.69 1.55
N LYS A 51 9.96 5.89 2.84
CA LYS A 51 8.91 6.28 3.78
C LYS A 51 8.28 7.62 3.41
N ASN A 52 9.08 8.57 2.94
CA ASN A 52 8.56 9.88 2.57
C ASN A 52 7.61 9.80 1.39
N GLU A 53 7.98 9.00 0.39
CA GLU A 53 7.10 8.80 -0.77
C GLU A 53 5.81 8.11 -0.35
N LEU A 54 5.91 7.10 0.52
CA LEU A 54 4.73 6.42 1.02
C LEU A 54 3.82 7.37 1.79
N ASP A 55 4.39 8.15 2.70
CA ASP A 55 3.61 9.11 3.49
C ASP A 55 2.91 10.13 2.59
N ASN A 56 3.59 10.63 1.56
CA ASN A 56 3.00 11.57 0.61
C ASN A 56 1.84 10.95 -0.15
N THR A 57 2.02 9.70 -0.58
CA THR A 57 0.98 8.98 -1.32
C THR A 57 -0.26 8.77 -0.44
N LEU A 58 -0.05 8.36 0.81
CA LEU A 58 -1.16 8.13 1.74
C LEU A 58 -1.86 9.43 2.11
N ALA A 59 -1.13 10.52 2.22
CA ALA A 59 -1.72 11.82 2.53
C ALA A 59 -2.64 12.31 1.41
N ALA A 60 -2.35 11.92 0.18
CA ALA A 60 -3.17 12.29 -0.97
C ALA A 60 -4.31 11.30 -1.22
N PHE A 61 -4.35 10.18 -0.50
CA PHE A 61 -5.34 9.14 -0.72
C PHE A 61 -6.74 9.63 -0.27
N PRO A 62 -7.74 9.52 -1.13
CA PRO A 62 -9.07 10.09 -0.86
C PRO A 62 -9.95 9.16 0.00
N ILE A 63 -9.68 9.12 1.28
CA ILE A 63 -10.54 8.38 2.21
C ILE A 63 -11.10 9.30 3.28
#